data_f5d225f6658a6a3bf42b8110a75ec94e
#
_entry.id   f5d225f6658a6a3bf42b8110a75ec94e
#
_cell.length_a   1.000
_cell.length_b   1.000
_cell.length_c   1.000
_cell.angle_alpha   90.00
_cell.angle_beta   90.00
_cell.angle_gamma   90.00
#
_symmetry.space_group_name_H-M   'P 1'
#
loop_
_entity.id
_entity.type
_entity.pdbx_description
1 polymer ?
#
loop_
_entity_poly.entity_id
_entity_poly.type
_entity_poly.pdbx_seq_one_letter_code
_entity_poly.pdbx_strand_id
1 'polypeptide(L)'
;MKRILLAAFFISNILYSQEKIIDTVQGTKQNLDEVIVKGIRAKFSSPISYSNIYKEKLKNKNLGQDLPILLNFLPSVVTTSDAGAGIGYTGIRVRGVSPQSTNITINGIPFNDPESMGTFWVNLPDFTSSVQSLQLQRGIGTSTNGSGAFGASINILTDNISQTPYAEISSSFGSFNTRKNTIKFSTGKINDVFEFSGRFSKIDSDGYIDRAFSDLKSYFIQGTYLKGSTLIKAISFAGHEKTYQSWYGLTMDQLKENRRQNPYTYENEIDNYKPVS
;
A
#
# COMPACT_ATOMS: atom_id res chain seq x y z
N MET A 1 43.22 5.02 -11.16
CA MET A 1 43.44 5.84 -9.95
C MET A 1 42.28 6.86 -9.71
N LYS A 2 41.79 7.66 -10.71
CA LYS A 2 40.69 8.64 -10.49
C LYS A 2 39.35 8.03 -10.03
N ARG A 3 39.01 6.79 -10.39
CA ARG A 3 37.75 6.12 -10.01
C ARG A 3 37.75 5.60 -8.57
N ILE A 4 38.93 5.30 -8.01
CA ILE A 4 39.11 4.85 -6.62
C ILE A 4 39.01 6.05 -5.66
N LEU A 5 39.46 7.22 -6.06
CA LEU A 5 39.32 8.47 -5.30
C LEU A 5 37.87 8.93 -5.15
N LEU A 6 37.03 8.71 -6.18
CA LEU A 6 35.60 9.06 -6.12
C LEU A 6 34.84 8.14 -5.14
N ALA A 7 35.17 6.85 -5.10
CA ALA A 7 34.56 5.91 -4.15
C ALA A 7 34.98 6.21 -2.71
N ALA A 8 36.23 6.61 -2.47
CA ALA A 8 36.71 7.01 -1.15
C ALA A 8 36.02 8.29 -0.62
N PHE A 9 35.68 9.23 -1.50
CA PHE A 9 34.96 10.45 -1.12
C PHE A 9 33.50 10.21 -0.69
N PHE A 10 32.85 9.20 -1.27
CA PHE A 10 31.50 8.81 -0.84
C PHE A 10 31.49 8.06 0.49
N ILE A 11 32.54 7.27 0.80
CA ILE A 11 32.65 6.52 2.04
C ILE A 11 32.96 7.43 3.23
N SER A 12 33.71 8.52 3.04
CA SER A 12 34.04 9.46 4.13
C SER A 12 32.85 10.25 4.66
N ASN A 13 31.76 10.41 3.89
CA ASN A 13 30.56 11.10 4.35
C ASN A 13 29.61 10.22 5.18
N ILE A 14 29.81 8.91 5.20
CA ILE A 14 28.96 7.97 5.98
C ILE A 14 29.36 7.95 7.45
N LEU A 15 30.57 8.36 7.78
CA LEU A 15 31.11 8.28 9.16
C LEU A 15 30.71 9.46 10.08
N TYR A 16 30.03 10.49 9.59
CA TYR A 16 29.60 11.63 10.41
C TYR A 16 28.18 11.55 10.95
N SER A 17 27.48 10.42 10.77
CA SER A 17 26.07 10.26 11.18
C SER A 17 25.88 9.56 12.54
N GLN A 18 26.82 9.69 13.46
CA GLN A 18 26.61 9.23 14.84
C GLN A 18 26.81 10.38 15.83
N GLU A 19 25.73 11.09 16.16
CA GLU A 19 25.67 11.77 17.46
C GLU A 19 24.24 12.02 17.98
N LYS A 20 24.08 11.57 19.23
CA LYS A 20 23.23 11.99 20.34
C LYS A 20 21.72 11.76 20.26
N ILE A 21 21.35 10.68 20.93
CA ILE A 21 20.05 10.58 21.63
C ILE A 21 20.01 11.66 22.72
N ILE A 22 19.23 12.69 22.50
CA ILE A 22 18.82 13.64 23.55
C ILE A 22 17.39 13.25 23.92
N ASP A 23 17.27 12.70 25.12
CA ASP A 23 16.00 12.50 25.81
C ASP A 23 15.37 13.87 26.06
N THR A 24 14.34 14.23 25.32
CA THR A 24 13.64 15.49 25.51
C THR A 24 12.17 15.22 25.81
N VAL A 25 11.81 15.55 27.04
CA VAL A 25 10.48 15.81 27.59
C VAL A 25 9.33 15.78 26.59
N GLN A 26 8.40 14.83 26.80
CA GLN A 26 7.13 14.74 26.12
C GLN A 26 6.25 15.97 26.39
N GLY A 27 6.38 17.01 25.59
CA GLY A 27 5.33 17.98 25.42
C GLY A 27 4.21 17.34 24.60
N THR A 28 2.98 17.43 25.05
CA THR A 28 1.76 17.03 24.33
C THR A 28 1.69 17.76 22.98
N LYS A 29 2.25 17.15 21.94
CA LYS A 29 2.11 17.64 20.55
C LYS A 29 0.71 17.31 20.08
N GLN A 30 -0.17 18.31 20.01
CA GLN A 30 -1.41 18.18 19.26
C GLN A 30 -1.05 17.95 17.78
N ASN A 31 -1.29 16.74 17.30
CA ASN A 31 -1.08 16.39 15.91
C ASN A 31 -2.19 17.00 15.05
N LEU A 32 -1.84 17.93 14.18
CA LEU A 32 -2.77 18.54 13.21
C LEU A 32 -3.35 17.57 12.17
N ASP A 33 -2.77 16.39 12.01
CA ASP A 33 -3.39 15.26 11.30
C ASP A 33 -4.77 14.87 11.86
N GLU A 34 -5.04 15.27 13.10
CA GLU A 34 -6.30 15.00 13.80
C GLU A 34 -7.52 15.65 13.16
N VAL A 35 -7.37 16.74 12.38
CA VAL A 35 -8.50 17.48 11.80
C VAL A 35 -9.11 16.72 10.61
N ILE A 36 -8.30 16.19 9.70
CA ILE A 36 -8.78 15.35 8.58
C ILE A 36 -9.39 14.07 9.12
N VAL A 37 -8.74 13.47 10.12
CA VAL A 37 -9.21 12.25 10.80
C VAL A 37 -10.58 12.44 11.44
N LYS A 38 -10.83 13.62 12.05
CA LYS A 38 -12.07 13.89 12.79
C LYS A 38 -13.31 13.96 11.90
N GLY A 39 -13.15 14.31 10.61
CA GLY A 39 -14.28 14.50 9.69
C GLY A 39 -14.82 13.22 9.06
N ILE A 40 -13.94 12.24 8.77
CA ILE A 40 -14.28 11.06 7.95
C ILE A 40 -14.20 9.74 8.72
N ARG A 41 -13.55 9.71 9.89
CA ARG A 41 -13.37 8.48 10.66
C ARG A 41 -14.38 8.36 11.79
N ALA A 42 -14.85 7.12 11.97
CA ALA A 42 -15.65 6.76 13.13
C ALA A 42 -14.83 6.91 14.43
N LYS A 43 -15.48 7.41 15.47
CA LYS A 43 -14.95 7.59 16.82
C LYS A 43 -15.57 6.57 17.76
N PHE A 44 -15.06 6.46 18.98
CA PHE A 44 -15.62 5.57 19.99
C PHE A 44 -17.12 5.84 20.25
N SER A 45 -17.56 7.09 20.16
CA SER A 45 -18.96 7.50 20.29
C SER A 45 -19.83 7.22 19.05
N SER A 46 -19.23 6.81 17.94
CA SER A 46 -19.98 6.55 16.71
C SER A 46 -20.64 5.17 16.79
N PRO A 47 -21.92 5.02 16.42
CA PRO A 47 -22.64 3.73 16.46
C PRO A 47 -22.26 2.86 15.23
N ILE A 48 -20.97 2.80 14.89
CA ILE A 48 -20.44 2.13 13.70
C ILE A 48 -19.33 1.18 14.14
N SER A 49 -19.38 -0.07 13.65
CA SER A 49 -18.31 -1.04 13.87
C SER A 49 -17.09 -0.68 13.01
N TYR A 50 -15.96 -0.43 13.63
CA TYR A 50 -14.72 -0.11 12.91
C TYR A 50 -13.49 -0.79 13.49
N SER A 51 -12.41 -0.80 12.73
CA SER A 51 -11.07 -1.22 13.17
C SER A 51 -10.02 -0.22 12.67
N ASN A 52 -9.15 0.21 13.58
CA ASN A 52 -7.98 1.01 13.24
C ASN A 52 -6.76 0.10 13.09
N ILE A 53 -5.94 0.38 12.09
CA ILE A 53 -4.66 -0.29 11.86
C ILE A 53 -3.63 0.81 11.65
N TYR A 54 -2.57 0.76 12.45
CA TYR A 54 -1.50 1.74 12.43
C TYR A 54 -0.27 1.20 11.68
N LYS A 55 0.61 2.12 11.30
CA LYS A 55 1.81 1.88 10.50
C LYS A 55 2.65 0.70 11.00
N GLU A 56 2.87 0.61 12.30
CA GLU A 56 3.69 -0.45 12.90
C GLU A 56 3.15 -1.84 12.59
N LYS A 57 1.82 -2.00 12.70
CA LYS A 57 1.16 -3.28 12.40
C LYS A 57 1.17 -3.59 10.91
N LEU A 58 1.03 -2.57 10.06
CA LEU A 58 1.12 -2.73 8.60
C LEU A 58 2.55 -3.07 8.18
N LYS A 59 3.55 -2.34 8.71
CA LYS A 59 4.96 -2.54 8.39
C LYS A 59 5.42 -3.98 8.65
N ASN A 60 5.05 -4.54 9.79
CA ASN A 60 5.43 -5.91 10.18
C ASN A 60 4.80 -7.00 9.29
N LYS A 61 3.73 -6.69 8.57
CA LYS A 61 3.02 -7.63 7.68
C LYS A 61 3.30 -7.38 6.21
N ASN A 62 3.81 -6.22 5.84
CA ASN A 62 4.01 -5.81 4.46
C ASN A 62 5.28 -6.43 3.85
N LEU A 63 5.17 -7.67 3.43
CA LEU A 63 6.24 -8.43 2.77
C LEU A 63 6.14 -8.37 1.23
N GLY A 64 5.23 -7.56 0.68
CA GLY A 64 5.02 -7.39 -0.75
C GLY A 64 3.59 -7.61 -1.22
N GLN A 65 2.73 -8.16 -0.34
CA GLN A 65 1.33 -8.36 -0.68
C GLN A 65 0.58 -7.03 -0.76
N ASP A 66 -0.48 -7.03 -1.55
CA ASP A 66 -1.36 -5.89 -1.70
C ASP A 66 -2.15 -5.59 -0.44
N LEU A 67 -2.63 -4.37 -0.30
CA LEU A 67 -3.35 -3.91 0.88
C LEU A 67 -4.56 -4.79 1.26
N PRO A 68 -5.41 -5.31 0.35
CA PRO A 68 -6.48 -6.24 0.70
C PRO A 68 -5.99 -7.43 1.51
N ILE A 69 -4.91 -8.07 1.07
CA ILE A 69 -4.37 -9.27 1.71
C ILE A 69 -3.89 -8.97 3.13
N LEU A 70 -3.30 -7.79 3.32
CA LEU A 70 -2.87 -7.35 4.65
C LEU A 70 -4.02 -7.10 5.64
N LEU A 71 -5.26 -7.01 5.14
CA LEU A 71 -6.46 -6.80 5.94
C LEU A 71 -7.26 -8.07 6.23
N ASN A 72 -6.87 -9.22 5.67
CA ASN A 72 -7.66 -10.47 5.77
C ASN A 72 -7.80 -11.01 7.21
N PHE A 73 -6.96 -10.57 8.14
CA PHE A 73 -7.06 -10.93 9.55
C PHE A 73 -8.17 -10.17 10.30
N LEU A 74 -8.79 -9.17 9.66
CA LEU A 74 -9.88 -8.41 10.28
C LEU A 74 -11.20 -9.19 10.24
N PRO A 75 -12.04 -9.07 11.28
CA PRO A 75 -13.36 -9.70 11.28
C PRO A 75 -14.19 -9.29 10.06
N SER A 76 -14.91 -10.23 9.48
CA SER A 76 -15.82 -10.05 8.32
C SER A 76 -15.12 -9.59 7.03
N VAL A 77 -13.83 -9.76 6.91
CA VAL A 77 -13.06 -9.49 5.70
C VAL A 77 -12.72 -10.81 5.01
N VAL A 78 -12.99 -10.87 3.72
CA VAL A 78 -12.56 -11.95 2.82
C VAL A 78 -11.78 -11.32 1.69
N THR A 79 -10.64 -11.89 1.35
CA THR A 79 -9.76 -11.39 0.29
C THR A 79 -9.58 -12.43 -0.80
N THR A 80 -9.35 -11.97 -2.01
CA THR A 80 -9.07 -12.82 -3.17
C THR A 80 -7.74 -12.41 -3.79
N SER A 81 -7.10 -13.35 -4.45
CA SER A 81 -5.87 -13.12 -5.23
C SER A 81 -5.93 -14.01 -6.47
N ASP A 82 -5.98 -13.41 -7.64
CA ASP A 82 -6.11 -14.14 -8.90
C ASP A 82 -4.85 -14.96 -9.18
N ALA A 83 -3.67 -14.38 -8.96
CA ALA A 83 -2.38 -15.08 -9.07
C ALA A 83 -2.10 -16.05 -7.90
N GLY A 84 -2.90 -16.00 -6.82
CA GLY A 84 -2.76 -16.85 -5.65
C GLY A 84 -1.60 -16.49 -4.71
N ALA A 85 -0.78 -15.49 -5.05
CA ALA A 85 0.36 -15.04 -4.25
C ALA A 85 0.06 -13.79 -3.38
N GLY A 86 -1.13 -13.22 -3.51
CA GLY A 86 -1.52 -12.00 -2.81
C GLY A 86 -0.91 -10.72 -3.41
N ILE A 87 -0.46 -10.77 -4.64
CA ILE A 87 0.18 -9.68 -5.39
C ILE A 87 -0.48 -9.59 -6.75
N GLY A 88 -0.65 -8.37 -7.26
CA GLY A 88 -1.26 -8.10 -8.55
C GLY A 88 -2.77 -7.89 -8.43
N TYR A 89 -3.57 -8.70 -9.11
CA TYR A 89 -5.03 -8.59 -9.03
C TYR A 89 -5.53 -9.24 -7.74
N THR A 90 -5.88 -8.39 -6.79
CA THR A 90 -6.40 -8.76 -5.48
C THR A 90 -7.72 -8.04 -5.20
N GLY A 91 -8.58 -8.66 -4.41
CA GLY A 91 -9.88 -8.10 -4.04
C GLY A 91 -10.14 -8.18 -2.54
N ILE A 92 -11.08 -7.37 -2.10
CA ILE A 92 -11.57 -7.35 -0.71
C ILE A 92 -13.10 -7.32 -0.70
N ARG A 93 -13.69 -8.16 0.14
CA ARG A 93 -15.10 -8.16 0.46
C ARG A 93 -15.28 -8.00 1.96
N VAL A 94 -16.17 -7.13 2.37
CA VAL A 94 -16.47 -6.89 3.76
C VAL A 94 -17.93 -7.26 4.01
N ARG A 95 -18.20 -8.16 4.97
CA ARG A 95 -19.54 -8.72 5.21
C ARG A 95 -20.18 -9.35 3.98
N GLY A 96 -19.38 -9.93 3.08
CA GLY A 96 -19.84 -10.59 1.87
C GLY A 96 -20.29 -9.65 0.73
N VAL A 97 -20.30 -8.34 0.94
CA VAL A 97 -20.73 -7.35 -0.06
C VAL A 97 -19.66 -7.20 -1.15
N SER A 98 -20.07 -6.86 -2.36
CA SER A 98 -19.14 -6.69 -3.49
C SER A 98 -18.12 -5.58 -3.26
N PRO A 99 -16.93 -5.65 -3.87
CA PRO A 99 -15.91 -4.60 -3.76
C PRO A 99 -16.39 -3.21 -4.16
N GLN A 100 -17.31 -3.12 -5.13
CA GLN A 100 -17.93 -1.88 -5.62
C GLN A 100 -18.74 -1.16 -4.54
N SER A 101 -19.20 -1.88 -3.52
CA SER A 101 -19.95 -1.33 -2.38
C SER A 101 -19.03 -0.93 -1.21
N THR A 102 -17.72 -0.92 -1.43
CA THR A 102 -16.72 -0.47 -0.45
C THR A 102 -16.10 0.83 -0.92
N ASN A 103 -16.30 1.89 -0.14
CA ASN A 103 -15.70 3.18 -0.42
C ASN A 103 -14.25 3.23 0.06
N ILE A 104 -13.36 3.71 -0.78
CA ILE A 104 -11.95 3.90 -0.47
C ILE A 104 -11.63 5.39 -0.49
N THR A 105 -11.01 5.90 0.56
CA THR A 105 -10.51 7.28 0.58
C THR A 105 -9.03 7.32 0.94
N ILE A 106 -8.30 8.22 0.28
CA ILE A 106 -6.92 8.56 0.61
C ILE A 106 -6.90 10.01 1.10
N ASN A 107 -6.54 10.21 2.36
CA ASN A 107 -6.59 11.52 3.04
C ASN A 107 -7.95 12.23 2.92
N GLY A 108 -9.04 11.47 2.89
CA GLY A 108 -10.39 11.97 2.76
C GLY A 108 -10.88 12.19 1.33
N ILE A 109 -10.05 11.98 0.33
CA ILE A 109 -10.40 12.10 -1.08
C ILE A 109 -10.85 10.73 -1.59
N PRO A 110 -12.05 10.58 -2.20
CA PRO A 110 -12.50 9.33 -2.80
C PRO A 110 -11.52 8.83 -3.87
N PHE A 111 -11.25 7.53 -3.85
CA PHE A 111 -10.29 6.89 -4.76
C PHE A 111 -10.91 5.79 -5.61
N ASN A 112 -12.16 5.43 -5.38
CA ASN A 112 -12.85 4.48 -6.25
C ASN A 112 -12.86 4.98 -7.68
N ASP A 113 -12.65 4.06 -8.61
CA ASP A 113 -12.79 4.33 -10.04
C ASP A 113 -14.25 4.73 -10.37
N PRO A 114 -14.47 5.84 -11.08
CA PRO A 114 -15.83 6.37 -11.32
C PRO A 114 -16.67 5.50 -12.26
N GLU A 115 -16.06 4.67 -13.10
CA GLU A 115 -16.76 3.81 -14.04
C GLU A 115 -17.12 2.46 -13.39
N SER A 116 -16.11 1.75 -12.86
CA SER A 116 -16.29 0.44 -12.24
C SER A 116 -16.79 0.50 -10.80
N MET A 117 -16.77 1.68 -10.17
CA MET A 117 -17.03 1.91 -8.73
C MET A 117 -16.13 1.12 -7.79
N GLY A 118 -15.17 0.36 -8.32
CA GLY A 118 -14.22 -0.45 -7.57
C GLY A 118 -12.88 0.24 -7.34
N THR A 119 -11.95 -0.50 -6.78
CA THR A 119 -10.54 -0.10 -6.67
C THR A 119 -9.67 -1.22 -7.18
N PHE A 120 -8.84 -0.92 -8.18
CA PHE A 120 -7.84 -1.84 -8.71
C PHE A 120 -6.56 -1.70 -7.90
N TRP A 121 -6.36 -2.63 -6.95
CA TRP A 121 -5.23 -2.57 -6.03
C TRP A 121 -3.89 -2.78 -6.70
N VAL A 122 -3.89 -3.45 -7.85
CA VAL A 122 -2.71 -3.62 -8.71
C VAL A 122 -2.10 -2.29 -9.15
N ASN A 123 -2.93 -1.24 -9.28
CA ASN A 123 -2.48 0.13 -9.60
C ASN A 123 -1.81 0.85 -8.40
N LEU A 124 -1.83 0.22 -7.22
CA LEU A 124 -1.27 0.75 -5.97
C LEU A 124 -0.16 -0.14 -5.38
N PRO A 125 0.86 -0.56 -6.18
CA PRO A 125 1.88 -1.46 -5.68
C PRO A 125 2.61 -0.86 -4.49
N ASP A 126 2.76 -1.65 -3.41
CA ASP A 126 3.41 -1.24 -2.16
C ASP A 126 2.87 0.06 -1.54
N PHE A 127 1.63 0.44 -1.84
CA PHE A 127 1.05 1.67 -1.28
C PHE A 127 1.05 1.66 0.25
N THR A 128 0.92 0.47 0.84
CA THR A 128 0.97 0.24 2.29
C THR A 128 2.23 0.81 2.95
N SER A 129 3.36 0.82 2.26
CA SER A 129 4.61 1.41 2.77
C SER A 129 4.54 2.94 2.96
N SER A 130 3.54 3.60 2.37
CA SER A 130 3.28 5.04 2.51
C SER A 130 2.06 5.36 3.39
N VAL A 131 1.52 4.35 4.09
CA VAL A 131 0.33 4.49 4.94
C VAL A 131 0.71 4.69 6.39
N GLN A 132 0.25 5.78 6.99
CA GLN A 132 0.39 6.05 8.42
C GLN A 132 -0.64 5.26 9.24
N SER A 133 -1.87 5.24 8.76
CA SER A 133 -2.94 4.49 9.42
C SER A 133 -4.11 4.25 8.45
N LEU A 134 -4.88 3.23 8.76
CA LEU A 134 -6.07 2.84 8.02
C LEU A 134 -7.20 2.58 8.99
N GLN A 135 -8.41 3.01 8.66
CA GLN A 135 -9.62 2.61 9.37
C GLN A 135 -10.56 1.89 8.42
N LEU A 136 -10.91 0.66 8.77
CA LEU A 136 -12.01 -0.08 8.14
C LEU A 136 -13.29 0.13 8.94
N GLN A 137 -14.29 0.75 8.35
CA GLN A 137 -15.67 0.85 8.86
C GLN A 137 -16.53 -0.20 8.17
N ARG A 138 -17.35 -0.93 8.93
CA ARG A 138 -18.16 -2.04 8.41
C ARG A 138 -19.63 -1.68 8.34
N GLY A 139 -20.24 -1.92 7.20
CA GLY A 139 -21.64 -1.56 6.90
C GLY A 139 -21.78 -0.14 6.41
N ILE A 140 -22.99 0.39 6.48
CA ILE A 140 -23.30 1.78 6.11
C ILE A 140 -22.45 2.71 6.98
N GLY A 141 -21.54 3.44 6.35
CA GLY A 141 -20.66 4.38 7.04
C GLY A 141 -21.39 5.65 7.49
N THR A 142 -20.62 6.67 7.84
CA THR A 142 -21.16 8.03 8.02
C THR A 142 -21.58 8.61 6.69
N SER A 143 -22.46 9.62 6.69
CA SER A 143 -22.91 10.32 5.47
C SER A 143 -21.76 10.90 4.63
N THR A 144 -20.58 11.07 5.24
CA THR A 144 -19.36 11.54 4.57
C THR A 144 -18.76 10.52 3.59
N ASN A 145 -19.16 9.25 3.66
CA ASN A 145 -18.62 8.18 2.82
C ASN A 145 -19.37 7.99 1.48
N GLY A 146 -20.44 8.74 1.26
CA GLY A 146 -21.25 8.68 0.03
C GLY A 146 -22.21 7.49 -0.03
N SER A 147 -23.10 7.51 -1.00
CA SER A 147 -24.19 6.53 -1.17
C SER A 147 -23.71 5.14 -1.59
N GLY A 148 -22.58 5.03 -2.26
CA GLY A 148 -21.99 3.76 -2.70
C GLY A 148 -21.38 2.92 -1.56
N ALA A 149 -21.16 3.51 -0.39
CA ALA A 149 -20.45 2.89 0.73
C ALA A 149 -21.33 2.07 1.68
N PHE A 150 -22.29 1.31 1.17
CA PHE A 150 -23.19 0.56 2.04
C PHE A 150 -22.57 -0.76 2.59
N GLY A 151 -21.53 -1.26 2.00
CA GLY A 151 -20.81 -2.45 2.46
C GLY A 151 -19.73 -2.14 3.49
N ALA A 152 -18.87 -1.21 3.17
CA ALA A 152 -17.79 -0.75 4.03
C ALA A 152 -17.19 0.57 3.56
N SER A 153 -16.34 1.15 4.42
CA SER A 153 -15.44 2.24 4.03
C SER A 153 -14.04 1.99 4.56
N ILE A 154 -13.04 2.17 3.71
CA ILE A 154 -11.62 2.09 4.06
C ILE A 154 -11.02 3.48 3.94
N ASN A 155 -10.70 4.09 5.07
CA ASN A 155 -10.14 5.44 5.14
C ASN A 155 -8.63 5.35 5.40
N ILE A 156 -7.83 5.64 4.37
CA ILE A 156 -6.37 5.57 4.38
C ILE A 156 -5.80 6.96 4.66
N LEU A 157 -4.86 7.06 5.58
CA LEU A 157 -4.04 8.25 5.78
C LEU A 157 -2.60 7.94 5.37
N THR A 158 -2.03 8.82 4.56
CA THR A 158 -0.62 8.74 4.18
C THR A 158 0.27 9.19 5.33
N ASP A 159 1.57 8.96 5.19
CA ASP A 159 2.55 9.28 6.22
C ASP A 159 2.44 10.72 6.75
N ASN A 160 2.69 10.84 8.03
CA ASN A 160 2.79 12.12 8.71
C ASN A 160 4.16 12.77 8.45
N ILE A 161 4.25 14.07 8.71
CA ILE A 161 5.52 14.80 8.69
C ILE A 161 6.53 14.11 9.63
N SER A 162 7.70 13.79 9.09
CA SER A 162 8.84 13.36 9.89
C SER A 162 9.53 14.58 10.52
N GLN A 163 9.90 14.50 11.78
CA GLN A 163 10.64 15.56 12.44
C GLN A 163 12.12 15.58 12.03
N THR A 164 12.66 14.39 11.75
CA THR A 164 14.07 14.17 11.40
C THR A 164 14.22 13.58 10.01
N PRO A 165 15.30 13.91 9.30
CA PRO A 165 15.58 13.28 8.03
C PRO A 165 15.86 11.76 8.23
N TYR A 166 15.43 10.96 7.27
CA TYR A 166 15.74 9.53 7.25
C TYR A 166 15.81 8.99 5.82
N ALA A 167 16.50 7.87 5.68
CA ALA A 167 16.43 6.99 4.53
C ALA A 167 16.31 5.55 5.02
N GLU A 168 15.41 4.79 4.40
CA GLU A 168 15.14 3.38 4.74
C GLU A 168 15.17 2.56 3.46
N ILE A 169 15.89 1.45 3.49
CA ILE A 169 15.86 0.42 2.44
C ILE A 169 15.28 -0.83 3.07
N SER A 170 14.28 -1.40 2.43
CA SER A 170 13.69 -2.66 2.87
C SER A 170 13.61 -3.63 1.70
N SER A 171 13.96 -4.89 1.98
CA SER A 171 13.84 -6.00 1.03
C SER A 171 13.15 -7.17 1.69
N SER A 172 12.30 -7.86 0.95
CA SER A 172 11.68 -9.10 1.38
C SER A 172 11.72 -10.14 0.28
N PHE A 173 11.73 -11.40 0.70
CA PHE A 173 11.73 -12.57 -0.18
C PHE A 173 10.65 -13.53 0.30
N GLY A 174 9.97 -14.18 -0.63
CA GLY A 174 8.86 -15.09 -0.31
C GLY A 174 8.72 -16.23 -1.31
N SER A 175 7.68 -17.04 -1.14
CA SER A 175 7.31 -18.11 -2.04
C SER A 175 7.04 -17.56 -3.45
N PHE A 176 7.11 -18.44 -4.46
CA PHE A 176 6.88 -18.09 -5.87
C PHE A 176 7.83 -17.02 -6.38
N ASN A 177 9.11 -17.10 -5.96
CA ASN A 177 10.17 -16.15 -6.32
C ASN A 177 9.78 -14.68 -6.02
N THR A 178 8.87 -14.48 -5.06
CA THR A 178 8.42 -13.14 -4.69
C THR A 178 9.57 -12.33 -4.11
N ARG A 179 9.78 -11.15 -4.64
CA ARG A 179 10.81 -10.19 -4.19
C ARG A 179 10.20 -8.81 -4.12
N LYS A 180 10.43 -8.13 -3.00
CA LYS A 180 10.09 -6.72 -2.84
C LYS A 180 11.34 -5.95 -2.48
N ASN A 181 11.55 -4.82 -3.13
CA ASN A 181 12.59 -3.86 -2.80
C ASN A 181 11.97 -2.47 -2.73
N THR A 182 12.18 -1.79 -1.60
CA THR A 182 11.61 -0.46 -1.35
C THR A 182 12.68 0.45 -0.80
N ILE A 183 12.76 1.65 -1.36
CA ILE A 183 13.55 2.77 -0.83
C ILE A 183 12.57 3.84 -0.41
N LYS A 184 12.70 4.32 0.83
CA LYS A 184 11.89 5.37 1.40
C LYS A 184 12.78 6.42 2.06
N PHE A 185 12.43 7.70 1.92
CA PHE A 185 13.20 8.80 2.48
C PHE A 185 12.31 9.96 2.89
N SER A 186 12.81 10.79 3.78
CA SER A 186 12.25 12.09 4.15
C SER A 186 13.38 13.08 4.42
N THR A 187 13.14 14.32 4.07
CA THR A 187 14.04 15.43 4.43
C THR A 187 13.94 15.79 5.92
N GLY A 188 12.94 15.24 6.63
CA GLY A 188 12.54 15.81 7.90
C GLY A 188 11.95 17.22 7.73
N LYS A 189 11.66 17.88 8.82
CA LYS A 189 11.21 19.27 8.77
C LYS A 189 12.31 20.24 8.36
N ILE A 190 12.08 20.95 7.26
CA ILE A 190 12.90 22.07 6.80
C ILE A 190 12.28 23.36 7.33
N ASN A 191 13.06 24.18 8.04
CA ASN A 191 12.61 25.44 8.65
C ASN A 191 11.34 25.28 9.51
N ASP A 192 11.16 24.14 10.16
CA ASP A 192 10.00 23.76 10.98
C ASP A 192 8.64 23.79 10.29
N VAL A 193 8.59 23.98 8.97
CA VAL A 193 7.33 24.13 8.22
C VAL A 193 7.17 23.18 7.05
N PHE A 194 8.25 22.79 6.35
CA PHE A 194 8.18 21.95 5.16
C PHE A 194 8.77 20.58 5.40
N GLU A 195 8.21 19.57 4.74
CA GLU A 195 8.81 18.26 4.57
C GLU A 195 8.61 17.78 3.13
N PHE A 196 9.62 17.13 2.59
CA PHE A 196 9.53 16.37 1.37
C PHE A 196 9.89 14.92 1.64
N SER A 197 9.01 13.99 1.28
CA SER A 197 9.22 12.57 1.45
C SER A 197 8.88 11.80 0.19
N GLY A 198 9.48 10.62 0.05
CA GLY A 198 9.27 9.79 -1.12
C GLY A 198 9.52 8.31 -0.87
N ARG A 199 8.97 7.50 -1.77
CA ARG A 199 9.13 6.06 -1.82
C ARG A 199 9.22 5.60 -3.27
N PHE A 200 10.14 4.67 -3.52
CA PHE A 200 10.21 3.90 -4.75
C PHE A 200 10.19 2.43 -4.40
N SER A 201 9.39 1.65 -5.12
CA SER A 201 9.26 0.22 -4.86
C SER A 201 9.24 -0.57 -6.15
N LYS A 202 9.81 -1.78 -6.06
CA LYS A 202 9.69 -2.83 -7.06
C LYS A 202 9.27 -4.12 -6.38
N ILE A 203 8.26 -4.80 -6.98
CA ILE A 203 7.78 -6.11 -6.55
C ILE A 203 7.75 -7.02 -7.77
N ASP A 204 8.35 -8.20 -7.64
CA ASP A 204 8.32 -9.27 -8.63
C ASP A 204 7.76 -10.54 -7.97
N SER A 205 6.94 -11.31 -8.70
CA SER A 205 6.44 -12.61 -8.25
C SER A 205 6.06 -13.48 -9.45
N ASP A 206 6.36 -14.77 -9.38
CA ASP A 206 5.91 -15.73 -10.42
C ASP A 206 4.44 -16.12 -10.25
N GLY A 207 3.83 -15.82 -9.06
CA GLY A 207 2.49 -16.27 -8.73
C GLY A 207 2.40 -17.74 -8.34
N TYR A 208 1.28 -18.11 -7.69
CA TYR A 208 0.98 -19.52 -7.40
C TYR A 208 0.38 -20.24 -8.64
N ILE A 209 -0.53 -19.54 -9.33
CA ILE A 209 -1.17 -20.04 -10.56
C ILE A 209 -0.13 -19.99 -11.68
N ASP A 210 -0.13 -21.02 -12.54
CA ASP A 210 0.82 -21.11 -13.62
C ASP A 210 0.75 -19.89 -14.55
N ARG A 211 1.90 -19.30 -14.84
CA ARG A 211 2.07 -18.10 -15.67
C ARG A 211 1.49 -16.80 -15.09
N ALA A 212 0.92 -16.81 -13.90
CA ALA A 212 0.31 -15.62 -13.28
C ALA A 212 1.36 -14.74 -12.60
N PHE A 213 2.40 -14.33 -13.34
CA PHE A 213 3.45 -13.47 -12.82
C PHE A 213 2.98 -12.03 -12.62
N SER A 214 3.70 -11.30 -11.77
CA SER A 214 3.55 -9.87 -11.55
C SER A 214 4.94 -9.20 -11.52
N ASP A 215 5.13 -8.15 -12.33
CA ASP A 215 6.26 -7.21 -12.28
C ASP A 215 5.68 -5.82 -12.05
N LEU A 216 5.82 -5.30 -10.84
CA LEU A 216 5.17 -4.08 -10.38
C LEU A 216 6.23 -3.07 -9.95
N LYS A 217 6.07 -1.83 -10.39
CA LYS A 217 6.92 -0.69 -9.99
C LYS A 217 6.02 0.43 -9.51
N SER A 218 6.44 1.16 -8.50
CA SER A 218 5.68 2.32 -8.05
C SER A 218 6.56 3.39 -7.44
N TYR A 219 6.04 4.62 -7.48
CA TYR A 219 6.56 5.70 -6.67
C TYR A 219 5.43 6.36 -5.87
N PHE A 220 5.82 7.00 -4.79
CA PHE A 220 4.99 7.88 -3.97
C PHE A 220 5.85 9.05 -3.53
N ILE A 221 5.40 10.27 -3.80
CA ILE A 221 6.08 11.52 -3.44
C ILE A 221 5.07 12.38 -2.68
N GLN A 222 5.49 12.95 -1.56
CA GLN A 222 4.66 13.82 -0.75
C GLN A 222 5.44 15.06 -0.35
N GLY A 223 4.90 16.23 -0.63
CA GLY A 223 5.33 17.50 -0.06
C GLY A 223 4.31 17.97 0.97
N THR A 224 4.76 18.33 2.16
CA THR A 224 3.89 18.80 3.24
C THR A 224 4.35 20.15 3.76
N TYR A 225 3.41 21.08 3.84
CA TYR A 225 3.58 22.36 4.53
C TYR A 225 2.70 22.38 5.77
N LEU A 226 3.29 22.69 6.92
CA LEU A 226 2.61 22.75 8.20
C LEU A 226 3.06 23.98 8.97
N LYS A 227 2.17 24.99 9.13
CA LYS A 227 2.44 26.19 9.94
C LYS A 227 1.20 26.61 10.69
N GLY A 228 1.28 26.68 12.01
CA GLY A 228 0.14 27.01 12.87
C GLY A 228 -0.99 26.01 12.66
N SER A 229 -2.17 26.49 12.25
CA SER A 229 -3.35 25.69 11.95
C SER A 229 -3.48 25.29 10.47
N THR A 230 -2.50 25.62 9.63
CA THR A 230 -2.54 25.37 8.20
C THR A 230 -1.71 24.14 7.84
N LEU A 231 -2.35 23.11 7.27
CA LEU A 231 -1.74 21.93 6.72
C LEU A 231 -2.05 21.84 5.22
N ILE A 232 -1.01 21.80 4.39
CA ILE A 232 -1.14 21.54 2.94
C ILE A 232 -0.31 20.31 2.60
N LYS A 233 -0.94 19.30 1.99
CA LYS A 233 -0.27 18.12 1.45
C LYS A 233 -0.43 18.09 -0.07
N ALA A 234 0.67 18.02 -0.78
CA ALA A 234 0.71 17.72 -2.21
C ALA A 234 1.25 16.30 -2.39
N ILE A 235 0.50 15.44 -3.07
CA ILE A 235 0.83 14.03 -3.23
C ILE A 235 0.81 13.68 -4.71
N SER A 236 1.86 12.98 -5.16
CA SER A 236 1.93 12.34 -6.47
C SER A 236 2.33 10.89 -6.29
N PHE A 237 1.59 9.98 -6.90
CA PHE A 237 1.94 8.57 -6.92
C PHE A 237 1.49 7.95 -8.24
N ALA A 238 2.20 6.91 -8.67
CA ALA A 238 1.81 6.06 -9.78
C ALA A 238 2.35 4.65 -9.60
N GLY A 239 1.67 3.70 -10.25
CA GLY A 239 2.10 2.34 -10.44
C GLY A 239 2.32 2.04 -11.92
N HIS A 240 3.24 1.12 -12.19
CA HIS A 240 3.37 0.45 -13.48
C HIS A 240 3.27 -1.05 -13.22
N GLU A 241 2.40 -1.70 -13.96
CA GLU A 241 2.16 -3.12 -13.84
C GLU A 241 2.44 -3.86 -15.13
N LYS A 242 3.01 -5.05 -14.99
CA LYS A 242 3.06 -6.07 -16.03
C LYS A 242 2.68 -7.38 -15.38
N THR A 243 1.50 -7.90 -15.75
CA THR A 243 0.93 -9.11 -15.16
C THR A 243 0.42 -10.05 -16.25
N TYR A 244 0.24 -11.31 -15.90
CA TYR A 244 -0.48 -12.24 -16.75
C TYR A 244 -1.83 -12.59 -16.13
N GLN A 245 -2.84 -12.75 -16.96
CA GLN A 245 -4.22 -12.97 -16.51
C GLN A 245 -4.43 -14.38 -15.92
N SER A 246 -5.17 -14.44 -14.82
CA SER A 246 -5.59 -15.68 -14.14
C SER A 246 -6.96 -15.54 -13.48
N TRP A 247 -7.88 -14.85 -14.15
CA TRP A 247 -9.18 -14.45 -13.59
C TRP A 247 -10.23 -15.57 -13.59
N TYR A 248 -10.06 -16.62 -14.38
CA TYR A 248 -11.00 -17.73 -14.39
C TYR A 248 -10.76 -18.69 -13.24
N GLY A 249 -11.85 -19.06 -12.57
CA GLY A 249 -11.82 -20.13 -11.59
C GLY A 249 -11.71 -21.52 -12.26
N LEU A 250 -11.24 -22.49 -11.48
CA LEU A 250 -11.20 -23.89 -11.90
C LEU A 250 -12.49 -24.60 -11.51
N THR A 251 -12.92 -25.56 -12.34
CA THR A 251 -13.92 -26.56 -11.92
C THR A 251 -13.35 -27.49 -10.87
N MET A 252 -14.20 -28.21 -10.14
CA MET A 252 -13.76 -29.17 -9.12
C MET A 252 -12.86 -30.26 -9.68
N ASP A 253 -13.09 -30.67 -10.92
CA ASP A 253 -12.29 -31.73 -11.54
C ASP A 253 -10.93 -31.21 -12.00
N GLN A 254 -10.87 -30.04 -12.61
CA GLN A 254 -9.62 -29.34 -12.92
C GLN A 254 -8.79 -29.07 -11.64
N LEU A 255 -9.46 -28.68 -10.54
CA LEU A 255 -8.78 -28.43 -9.27
C LEU A 255 -8.16 -29.69 -8.66
N LYS A 256 -8.79 -30.87 -8.85
CA LYS A 256 -8.24 -32.17 -8.43
C LYS A 256 -7.05 -32.58 -9.27
N GLU A 257 -7.11 -32.31 -10.58
CA GLU A 257 -6.06 -32.64 -11.53
C GLU A 257 -4.82 -31.77 -11.36
N ASN A 258 -4.99 -30.44 -11.43
CA ASN A 258 -3.91 -29.48 -11.24
C ASN A 258 -4.42 -28.18 -10.61
N ARG A 259 -4.12 -27.96 -9.32
CA ARG A 259 -4.54 -26.77 -8.56
C ARG A 259 -3.89 -25.46 -9.04
N ARG A 260 -2.84 -25.54 -9.83
CA ARG A 260 -2.11 -24.39 -10.36
C ARG A 260 -2.48 -24.07 -11.79
N GLN A 261 -3.31 -24.88 -12.41
CA GLN A 261 -3.73 -24.70 -13.80
C GLN A 261 -4.29 -23.28 -14.03
N ASN A 262 -3.82 -22.65 -15.11
CA ASN A 262 -4.35 -21.38 -15.58
C ASN A 262 -5.24 -21.62 -16.81
N PRO A 263 -6.56 -21.42 -16.73
CA PRO A 263 -7.47 -21.66 -17.86
C PRO A 263 -7.21 -20.79 -19.10
N TYR A 264 -6.47 -19.68 -18.94
CA TYR A 264 -6.03 -18.86 -20.07
C TYR A 264 -4.87 -19.46 -20.87
N THR A 265 -4.33 -20.59 -20.42
CA THR A 265 -3.23 -21.28 -21.09
C THR A 265 -3.80 -22.38 -21.99
N TYR A 266 -3.81 -22.17 -23.29
CA TYR A 266 -4.08 -23.23 -24.26
C TYR A 266 -2.81 -24.04 -24.50
N GLU A 267 -2.91 -25.34 -24.72
CA GLU A 267 -1.75 -26.22 -24.92
C GLU A 267 -0.79 -25.72 -26.02
N ASN A 268 -1.34 -25.08 -27.07
CA ASN A 268 -0.55 -24.50 -28.16
C ASN A 268 0.17 -23.21 -27.82
N GLU A 269 -0.12 -22.57 -26.70
CA GLU A 269 0.52 -21.32 -26.26
C GLU A 269 1.68 -21.55 -25.29
N ILE A 270 1.73 -22.72 -24.64
CA ILE A 270 2.77 -23.03 -23.66
C ILE A 270 4.16 -22.99 -24.29
N ASP A 271 4.31 -23.52 -25.51
CA ASP A 271 5.60 -23.57 -26.19
C ASP A 271 6.00 -22.28 -26.90
N ASN A 272 5.06 -21.37 -27.13
CA ASN A 272 5.25 -20.12 -27.87
C ASN A 272 5.16 -18.84 -27.03
N TYR A 273 5.05 -18.97 -25.70
CA TYR A 273 4.94 -17.79 -24.83
C TYR A 273 6.24 -16.97 -24.85
N LYS A 274 6.19 -15.84 -25.53
CA LYS A 274 7.16 -14.75 -25.32
C LYS A 274 6.50 -13.68 -24.47
N PRO A 275 7.14 -13.22 -23.37
CA PRO A 275 6.64 -12.06 -22.65
C PRO A 275 6.45 -10.90 -23.62
N VAL A 276 5.26 -10.29 -23.63
CA VAL A 276 5.05 -9.07 -24.39
C VAL A 276 5.90 -8.00 -23.74
N SER A 277 6.85 -7.46 -24.51
CA SER A 277 7.79 -6.43 -24.07
C SER A 277 7.12 -5.06 -23.96
#